data_86f8e439db5025aa2eda95f87090451a
#
_entry.id   86f8e439db5025aa2eda95f87090451a
#
_cell.length_a   1.000
_cell.length_b   1.000
_cell.length_c   1.000
_cell.angle_alpha   90.00
_cell.angle_beta   90.00
_cell.angle_gamma   90.00
#
_symmetry.space_group_name_H-M   'P 1'
#
loop_
_entity.id
_entity.type
_entity.pdbx_description
1 polymer ?
#
loop_
_entity_poly.entity_id
_entity_poly.type
_entity_poly.pdbx_seq_one_letter_code
_entity_poly.pdbx_strand_id
1 'polypeptide(L)'
;MDNVTIDRLSPGVHTIDVNGTAQRYHVHGTGPVCLAMPGGPGVDWEYLRMPAVERRLTVVYVEPIGTGGSGRLASHPNGYTRERYTRALIALLDHLALPKAYLLGHSHGGFVVQHCALRHPDRVAGVVLYESAPLTGPEHVAEAIANVQEFTRRNADNPELPEVVNAFQATATISNDEEFGTVLRGLLPSYFADYWGRAEEFAPLRASVRGSHISSLDEHLVPEIIDDRAALAALAAPALVIVGRYDVICGVRWARELDTLIPSSQLLVLENSGHFGHIEEPDVFADAVADFVAPQSK
;
A
#
# COMPACT_ATOMS: atom_id res chain seq x y z
N MET A 1 -42.31 5.71 4.05
CA MET A 1 -41.01 5.98 3.40
C MET A 1 -40.06 4.96 3.96
N ASP A 2 -39.87 3.88 3.22
CA ASP A 2 -39.00 2.80 3.63
C ASP A 2 -37.57 3.33 3.72
N ASN A 3 -37.02 3.31 4.95
CA ASN A 3 -35.61 3.59 5.19
C ASN A 3 -34.83 2.44 4.54
N VAL A 4 -34.42 2.61 3.28
CA VAL A 4 -33.45 1.70 2.66
C VAL A 4 -32.17 1.88 3.45
N THR A 5 -31.90 0.96 4.39
CA THR A 5 -30.63 0.88 5.07
C THR A 5 -29.60 0.53 3.99
N ILE A 6 -28.85 1.52 3.54
CA ILE A 6 -27.75 1.29 2.59
C ILE A 6 -26.73 0.43 3.33
N ASP A 7 -26.60 -0.82 2.90
CA ASP A 7 -25.54 -1.70 3.40
C ASP A 7 -24.19 -1.19 2.86
N ARG A 8 -23.46 -0.51 3.72
CA ARG A 8 -22.19 0.15 3.43
C ARG A 8 -21.05 -0.83 3.13
N LEU A 9 -21.26 -2.11 3.42
CA LEU A 9 -20.37 -3.21 3.10
C LEU A 9 -20.87 -4.09 1.94
N SER A 10 -21.96 -3.68 1.27
CA SER A 10 -22.38 -4.38 0.04
C SER A 10 -21.31 -4.26 -1.06
N PRO A 11 -21.10 -5.32 -1.86
CA PRO A 11 -20.13 -5.28 -2.96
C PRO A 11 -20.37 -4.10 -3.91
N GLY A 12 -19.31 -3.39 -4.29
CA GLY A 12 -19.40 -2.26 -5.21
C GLY A 12 -18.61 -1.03 -4.77
N VAL A 13 -18.91 0.10 -5.42
CA VAL A 13 -18.26 1.39 -5.20
C VAL A 13 -19.14 2.25 -4.31
N HIS A 14 -18.55 2.83 -3.29
CA HIS A 14 -19.21 3.72 -2.34
C HIS A 14 -18.41 5.02 -2.20
N THR A 15 -19.07 6.04 -1.65
CA THR A 15 -18.42 7.34 -1.40
C THR A 15 -18.82 7.86 -0.04
N ILE A 16 -17.84 8.42 0.69
CA ILE A 16 -18.05 9.17 1.92
C ILE A 16 -17.54 10.60 1.78
N ASP A 17 -18.01 11.50 2.59
CA ASP A 17 -17.41 12.82 2.77
C ASP A 17 -16.41 12.76 3.94
N VAL A 18 -15.19 13.20 3.69
CA VAL A 18 -14.15 13.34 4.71
C VAL A 18 -13.76 14.81 4.79
N ASN A 19 -14.41 15.54 5.70
CA ASN A 19 -14.18 16.97 5.92
C ASN A 19 -14.28 17.81 4.64
N GLY A 20 -15.34 17.60 3.85
CA GLY A 20 -15.58 18.32 2.60
C GLY A 20 -14.87 17.76 1.38
N THR A 21 -14.16 16.64 1.52
CA THR A 21 -13.51 15.96 0.39
C THR A 21 -14.13 14.58 0.21
N ALA A 22 -14.65 14.30 -0.98
CA ALA A 22 -15.20 12.98 -1.30
C ALA A 22 -14.09 11.93 -1.31
N GLN A 23 -14.29 10.81 -0.61
CA GLN A 23 -13.43 9.65 -0.68
C GLN A 23 -14.22 8.44 -1.12
N ARG A 24 -13.76 7.75 -2.14
CA ARG A 24 -14.32 6.47 -2.57
C ARG A 24 -13.69 5.29 -1.82
N TYR A 25 -14.46 4.23 -1.74
CA TYR A 25 -13.97 2.92 -1.34
C TYR A 25 -14.72 1.84 -2.12
N HIS A 26 -14.09 0.67 -2.25
CA HIS A 26 -14.59 -0.43 -3.06
C HIS A 26 -14.66 -1.69 -2.21
N VAL A 27 -15.81 -2.34 -2.19
CA VAL A 27 -16.04 -3.54 -1.38
C VAL A 27 -16.08 -4.76 -2.26
N HIS A 28 -15.25 -5.73 -1.95
CA HIS A 28 -15.20 -7.03 -2.63
C HIS A 28 -15.03 -8.18 -1.65
N GLY A 29 -15.51 -9.35 -2.06
CA GLY A 29 -15.40 -10.57 -1.27
C GLY A 29 -16.43 -10.70 -0.15
N THR A 30 -16.28 -11.73 0.66
CA THR A 30 -17.17 -12.04 1.80
C THR A 30 -16.37 -12.67 2.94
N GLY A 31 -16.71 -12.31 4.19
CA GLY A 31 -16.03 -12.80 5.38
C GLY A 31 -15.67 -11.67 6.35
N PRO A 32 -14.71 -11.89 7.27
CA PRO A 32 -14.19 -10.85 8.15
C PRO A 32 -13.69 -9.62 7.36
N VAL A 33 -13.88 -8.43 7.91
CA VAL A 33 -13.56 -7.17 7.20
C VAL A 33 -12.10 -6.80 7.39
N CYS A 34 -11.43 -6.48 6.27
CA CYS A 34 -10.10 -5.91 6.23
C CYS A 34 -10.11 -4.67 5.31
N LEU A 35 -9.62 -3.52 5.80
CA LEU A 35 -9.42 -2.34 4.99
C LEU A 35 -8.03 -2.40 4.34
N ALA A 36 -7.97 -2.19 3.02
CA ALA A 36 -6.73 -2.22 2.25
C ALA A 36 -6.37 -0.82 1.73
N MET A 37 -5.22 -0.30 2.19
CA MET A 37 -4.67 0.99 1.79
C MET A 37 -3.56 0.78 0.75
N PRO A 38 -3.69 1.34 -0.47
CA PRO A 38 -2.71 1.18 -1.53
C PRO A 38 -1.42 1.97 -1.27
N GLY A 39 -0.41 1.69 -2.08
CA GLY A 39 0.89 2.37 -2.09
C GLY A 39 0.89 3.69 -2.85
N GLY A 40 2.08 4.19 -3.09
CA GLY A 40 2.32 5.47 -3.75
C GLY A 40 3.26 6.36 -2.92
N PRO A 41 2.85 7.56 -2.49
CA PRO A 41 1.51 8.16 -2.61
C PRO A 41 1.09 8.38 -4.07
N GLY A 42 -0.22 8.36 -4.30
CA GLY A 42 -0.78 8.77 -5.59
C GLY A 42 -1.10 7.63 -6.57
N VAL A 43 -0.72 6.38 -6.31
CA VAL A 43 -1.09 5.25 -7.18
C VAL A 43 -2.57 4.90 -6.99
N ASP A 44 -3.29 4.67 -8.09
CA ASP A 44 -4.68 4.24 -8.06
C ASP A 44 -4.80 2.84 -7.46
N TRP A 45 -5.90 2.58 -6.75
CA TRP A 45 -6.07 1.41 -5.89
C TRP A 45 -6.18 0.06 -6.64
N GLU A 46 -6.54 0.07 -7.92
CA GLU A 46 -6.92 -1.13 -8.68
C GLU A 46 -5.81 -2.19 -8.75
N TYR A 47 -4.54 -1.77 -8.76
CA TYR A 47 -3.43 -2.71 -8.79
C TYR A 47 -3.39 -3.59 -7.54
N LEU A 48 -3.94 -3.12 -6.42
CA LEU A 48 -3.96 -3.84 -5.14
C LEU A 48 -5.11 -4.87 -5.06
N ARG A 49 -5.91 -5.06 -6.12
CA ARG A 49 -6.95 -6.09 -6.11
C ARG A 49 -6.36 -7.45 -5.80
N MET A 50 -6.93 -8.10 -4.80
CA MET A 50 -6.47 -9.38 -4.26
C MET A 50 -7.58 -10.45 -4.34
N PRO A 51 -7.93 -10.96 -5.54
CA PRO A 51 -9.05 -11.90 -5.70
C PRO A 51 -8.90 -13.17 -4.85
N ALA A 52 -7.68 -13.61 -4.58
CA ALA A 52 -7.40 -14.75 -3.71
C ALA A 52 -7.79 -14.46 -2.24
N VAL A 53 -7.52 -13.27 -1.74
CA VAL A 53 -7.93 -12.80 -0.40
C VAL A 53 -9.44 -12.60 -0.32
N GLU A 54 -10.05 -12.05 -1.37
CA GLU A 54 -11.50 -11.77 -1.48
C GLU A 54 -12.36 -13.05 -1.38
N ARG A 55 -11.80 -14.23 -1.66
CA ARG A 55 -12.49 -15.52 -1.45
C ARG A 55 -12.74 -15.83 0.03
N ARG A 56 -12.01 -15.19 0.95
CA ARG A 56 -12.02 -15.48 2.39
C ARG A 56 -12.37 -14.26 3.26
N LEU A 57 -12.18 -13.06 2.76
CA LEU A 57 -12.39 -11.80 3.48
C LEU A 57 -13.28 -10.85 2.70
N THR A 58 -13.98 -9.98 3.43
CA THR A 58 -14.54 -8.75 2.87
C THR A 58 -13.43 -7.70 2.87
N VAL A 59 -12.90 -7.38 1.68
CA VAL A 59 -11.85 -6.38 1.52
C VAL A 59 -12.47 -5.04 1.13
N VAL A 60 -12.21 -4.03 1.94
CA VAL A 60 -12.58 -2.64 1.69
C VAL A 60 -11.36 -1.91 1.16
N TYR A 61 -11.24 -1.82 -0.16
CA TYR A 61 -10.16 -1.09 -0.80
C TYR A 61 -10.42 0.41 -0.69
N VAL A 62 -9.50 1.09 -0.06
CA VAL A 62 -9.54 2.56 0.03
C VAL A 62 -9.06 3.13 -1.30
N GLU A 63 -9.84 4.01 -1.89
CA GLU A 63 -9.37 4.87 -2.97
C GLU A 63 -8.92 6.19 -2.34
N PRO A 64 -7.60 6.42 -2.16
CA PRO A 64 -7.13 7.53 -1.33
C PRO A 64 -7.58 8.89 -1.85
N ILE A 65 -7.81 9.83 -0.94
CA ILE A 65 -8.01 11.24 -1.31
C ILE A 65 -6.84 11.68 -2.20
N GLY A 66 -7.14 12.30 -3.33
CA GLY A 66 -6.16 12.74 -4.31
C GLY A 66 -5.98 11.79 -5.49
N THR A 67 -6.55 10.57 -5.47
CA THR A 67 -6.41 9.57 -6.54
C THR A 67 -7.74 9.22 -7.18
N GLY A 68 -7.70 8.69 -8.39
CA GLY A 68 -8.84 8.14 -9.11
C GLY A 68 -10.07 9.04 -9.12
N GLY A 69 -11.18 8.51 -8.62
CA GLY A 69 -12.46 9.25 -8.50
C GLY A 69 -12.67 9.87 -7.11
N SER A 70 -11.72 9.74 -6.17
CA SER A 70 -11.73 10.50 -4.93
C SER A 70 -11.42 11.97 -5.16
N GLY A 71 -11.91 12.83 -4.29
CA GLY A 71 -11.69 14.28 -4.37
C GLY A 71 -10.24 14.66 -4.14
N ARG A 72 -9.84 15.81 -4.65
CA ARG A 72 -8.53 16.42 -4.42
C ARG A 72 -8.60 17.53 -3.38
N LEU A 73 -7.52 17.71 -2.62
CA LEU A 73 -7.37 18.83 -1.70
C LEU A 73 -7.24 20.15 -2.48
N ALA A 74 -7.66 21.25 -1.86
CA ALA A 74 -7.41 22.58 -2.44
C ALA A 74 -5.91 22.90 -2.57
N SER A 75 -5.08 22.28 -1.74
CA SER A 75 -3.61 22.38 -1.76
C SER A 75 -2.92 21.42 -2.73
N HIS A 76 -3.69 20.61 -3.50
CA HIS A 76 -3.10 19.65 -4.45
C HIS A 76 -1.99 20.29 -5.30
N PRO A 77 -0.82 19.65 -5.46
CA PRO A 77 -0.46 18.26 -5.10
C PRO A 77 0.05 18.07 -3.67
N ASN A 78 -0.06 19.08 -2.78
CA ASN A 78 0.48 19.07 -1.42
C ASN A 78 -0.59 18.70 -0.36
N GLY A 79 -0.15 18.38 0.86
CA GLY A 79 -1.04 18.18 2.00
C GLY A 79 -1.54 16.75 2.21
N TYR A 80 -1.04 15.80 1.44
CA TYR A 80 -1.43 14.38 1.51
C TYR A 80 -0.53 13.61 2.49
N THR A 81 -0.54 14.01 3.76
CA THR A 81 0.28 13.44 4.82
C THR A 81 -0.30 12.14 5.38
N ARG A 82 0.53 11.33 6.06
CA ARG A 82 0.06 10.13 6.80
C ARG A 82 -1.05 10.45 7.77
N GLU A 83 -0.95 11.57 8.48
CA GLU A 83 -1.97 12.03 9.43
C GLU A 83 -3.31 12.28 8.73
N ARG A 84 -3.30 12.87 7.54
CA ARG A 84 -4.52 13.10 6.76
C ARG A 84 -5.15 11.80 6.29
N TYR A 85 -4.36 10.89 5.77
CA TYR A 85 -4.84 9.56 5.37
C TYR A 85 -5.34 8.75 6.57
N THR A 86 -4.67 8.86 7.73
CA THR A 86 -5.14 8.24 8.99
C THR A 86 -6.51 8.76 9.40
N ARG A 87 -6.73 10.08 9.38
CA ARG A 87 -8.07 10.65 9.67
C ARG A 87 -9.12 10.16 8.70
N ALA A 88 -8.76 10.01 7.43
CA ALA A 88 -9.67 9.47 6.42
C ALA A 88 -10.01 7.99 6.68
N LEU A 89 -9.05 7.16 7.10
CA LEU A 89 -9.30 5.78 7.53
C LEU A 89 -10.21 5.72 8.76
N ILE A 90 -10.01 6.56 9.77
CA ILE A 90 -10.87 6.62 10.95
C ILE A 90 -12.28 7.05 10.57
N ALA A 91 -12.44 8.06 9.73
CA ALA A 91 -13.75 8.47 9.23
C ALA A 91 -14.45 7.34 8.44
N LEU A 92 -13.70 6.56 7.69
CA LEU A 92 -14.23 5.38 6.98
C LEU A 92 -14.68 4.29 7.96
N LEU A 93 -13.91 3.99 9.01
CA LEU A 93 -14.31 3.06 10.07
C LEU A 93 -15.60 3.51 10.77
N ASP A 94 -15.72 4.81 11.07
CA ASP A 94 -16.94 5.38 11.67
C ASP A 94 -18.14 5.26 10.73
N HIS A 95 -17.93 5.57 9.44
CA HIS A 95 -18.96 5.42 8.42
C HIS A 95 -19.42 3.97 8.29
N LEU A 96 -18.51 3.01 8.30
CA LEU A 96 -18.82 1.58 8.22
C LEU A 96 -19.40 1.02 9.54
N ALA A 97 -19.49 1.83 10.59
CA ALA A 97 -19.88 1.42 11.95
C ALA A 97 -19.00 0.29 12.50
N LEU A 98 -17.72 0.28 12.13
CA LEU A 98 -16.73 -0.67 12.63
C LEU A 98 -15.98 -0.05 13.81
N PRO A 99 -16.18 -0.57 15.06
CA PRO A 99 -15.45 -0.07 16.21
C PRO A 99 -13.95 -0.35 16.08
N LYS A 100 -13.58 -1.45 15.42
CA LYS A 100 -12.21 -1.92 15.20
C LYS A 100 -12.14 -2.70 13.89
N ALA A 101 -11.01 -2.58 13.15
CA ALA A 101 -10.79 -3.39 11.94
C ALA A 101 -9.33 -3.79 11.78
N TYR A 102 -9.09 -4.81 10.97
CA TYR A 102 -7.77 -5.12 10.43
C TYR A 102 -7.46 -4.15 9.29
N LEU A 103 -6.23 -3.65 9.27
CA LEU A 103 -5.74 -2.73 8.25
C LEU A 103 -4.58 -3.39 7.49
N LEU A 104 -4.69 -3.48 6.18
CA LEU A 104 -3.60 -3.88 5.28
C LEU A 104 -3.08 -2.63 4.59
N GLY A 105 -1.79 -2.37 4.68
CA GLY A 105 -1.14 -1.27 3.97
C GLY A 105 -0.02 -1.78 3.08
N HIS A 106 -0.10 -1.47 1.78
CA HIS A 106 0.94 -1.78 0.82
C HIS A 106 1.86 -0.58 0.63
N SER A 107 3.18 -0.79 0.69
CA SER A 107 4.18 0.24 0.39
C SER A 107 3.93 1.52 1.23
N HIS A 108 3.67 2.67 0.61
CA HIS A 108 3.27 3.89 1.31
C HIS A 108 2.05 3.68 2.22
N GLY A 109 1.08 2.87 1.81
CA GLY A 109 -0.07 2.50 2.64
C GLY A 109 0.35 1.83 3.95
N GLY A 110 1.48 1.12 3.98
CA GLY A 110 2.05 0.54 5.18
C GLY A 110 2.45 1.61 6.21
N PHE A 111 3.06 2.71 5.79
CA PHE A 111 3.35 3.85 6.69
C PHE A 111 2.07 4.48 7.25
N VAL A 112 1.00 4.53 6.44
CA VAL A 112 -0.30 5.06 6.89
C VAL A 112 -0.93 4.17 7.95
N VAL A 113 -0.98 2.83 7.73
CA VAL A 113 -1.59 1.91 8.70
C VAL A 113 -0.74 1.75 9.96
N GLN A 114 0.60 1.84 9.88
CA GLN A 114 1.48 1.94 11.05
C GLN A 114 1.11 3.17 11.90
N HIS A 115 1.03 4.33 11.26
CA HIS A 115 0.68 5.57 11.94
C HIS A 115 -0.71 5.49 12.56
N CYS A 116 -1.69 4.94 11.84
CA CYS A 116 -3.03 4.72 12.34
C CYS A 116 -3.03 3.83 13.59
N ALA A 117 -2.31 2.72 13.58
CA ALA A 117 -2.25 1.79 14.71
C ALA A 117 -1.54 2.40 15.93
N LEU A 118 -0.51 3.21 15.73
CA LEU A 118 0.19 3.92 16.80
C LEU A 118 -0.66 5.04 17.43
N ARG A 119 -1.45 5.76 16.62
CA ARG A 119 -2.25 6.91 17.08
C ARG A 119 -3.64 6.53 17.56
N HIS A 120 -4.21 5.43 17.05
CA HIS A 120 -5.56 4.97 17.32
C HIS A 120 -5.60 3.48 17.64
N PRO A 121 -4.87 3.00 18.70
CA PRO A 121 -4.75 1.57 19.00
C PRO A 121 -6.10 0.91 19.28
N ASP A 122 -7.08 1.66 19.79
CA ASP A 122 -8.42 1.17 20.07
C ASP A 122 -9.26 0.91 18.80
N ARG A 123 -8.83 1.42 17.64
CA ARG A 123 -9.52 1.28 16.35
C ARG A 123 -8.90 0.23 15.43
N VAL A 124 -7.76 -0.34 15.81
CA VAL A 124 -7.00 -1.30 14.99
C VAL A 124 -6.96 -2.67 15.66
N ALA A 125 -7.51 -3.68 14.98
CA ALA A 125 -7.51 -5.07 15.45
C ALA A 125 -6.19 -5.78 15.17
N GLY A 126 -5.53 -5.41 14.07
CA GLY A 126 -4.22 -5.88 13.63
C GLY A 126 -3.82 -5.17 12.35
N VAL A 127 -2.53 -5.20 12.02
CA VAL A 127 -1.98 -4.58 10.81
C VAL A 127 -1.26 -5.60 9.93
N VAL A 128 -1.48 -5.53 8.63
CA VAL A 128 -0.65 -6.19 7.62
C VAL A 128 0.23 -5.13 6.99
N LEU A 129 1.53 -5.20 7.27
CA LEU A 129 2.56 -4.31 6.74
C LEU A 129 3.19 -5.00 5.53
N TYR A 130 2.68 -4.66 4.37
CA TYR A 130 3.01 -5.33 3.13
C TYR A 130 3.92 -4.45 2.28
N GLU A 131 5.13 -4.94 1.98
CA GLU A 131 6.17 -4.22 1.22
C GLU A 131 6.40 -2.79 1.76
N SER A 132 6.65 -2.68 3.06
CA SER A 132 6.79 -1.38 3.72
C SER A 132 8.02 -1.34 4.63
N ALA A 133 8.25 -0.19 5.27
CA ALA A 133 9.43 0.06 6.08
C ALA A 133 9.08 0.84 7.36
N PRO A 134 9.96 0.88 8.39
CA PRO A 134 9.74 1.67 9.59
C PRO A 134 10.10 3.16 9.40
N LEU A 135 10.76 3.51 8.31
CA LEU A 135 11.27 4.87 8.07
C LEU A 135 11.31 5.23 6.58
N THR A 136 11.46 6.52 6.30
CA THR A 136 11.81 7.08 5.00
C THR A 136 13.12 7.89 5.12
N GLY A 137 13.56 8.50 4.01
CA GLY A 137 14.73 9.37 4.00
C GLY A 137 16.02 8.69 3.54
N PRO A 138 17.20 9.25 3.86
CA PRO A 138 18.46 8.85 3.23
C PRO A 138 18.82 7.37 3.39
N GLU A 139 18.53 6.78 4.54
CA GLU A 139 18.82 5.37 4.82
C GLU A 139 17.95 4.44 3.96
N HIS A 140 16.65 4.75 3.84
CA HIS A 140 15.73 3.99 2.99
C HIS A 140 16.11 4.13 1.51
N VAL A 141 16.45 5.34 1.07
CA VAL A 141 16.89 5.60 -0.31
C VAL A 141 18.19 4.85 -0.63
N ALA A 142 19.16 4.81 0.28
CA ALA A 142 20.42 4.10 0.06
C ALA A 142 20.20 2.59 -0.14
N GLU A 143 19.30 1.98 0.65
CA GLU A 143 18.91 0.58 0.49
C GLU A 143 18.20 0.33 -0.85
N ALA A 144 17.23 1.18 -1.22
CA ALA A 144 16.55 1.08 -2.49
C ALA A 144 17.53 1.17 -3.68
N ILE A 145 18.50 2.07 -3.63
CA ILE A 145 19.56 2.17 -4.65
C ILE A 145 20.36 0.87 -4.76
N ALA A 146 20.74 0.26 -3.62
CA ALA A 146 21.46 -1.01 -3.63
C ALA A 146 20.63 -2.14 -4.24
N ASN A 147 19.34 -2.21 -3.91
CA ASN A 147 18.41 -3.20 -4.47
C ASN A 147 18.19 -3.01 -5.98
N VAL A 148 18.07 -1.75 -6.44
CA VAL A 148 17.98 -1.43 -7.87
C VAL A 148 19.28 -1.81 -8.61
N GLN A 149 20.46 -1.61 -8.00
CA GLN A 149 21.73 -2.07 -8.59
C GLN A 149 21.76 -3.60 -8.73
N GLU A 150 21.27 -4.32 -7.73
CA GLU A 150 21.18 -5.79 -7.81
C GLU A 150 20.17 -6.24 -8.88
N PHE A 151 19.02 -5.57 -8.97
CA PHE A 151 18.06 -5.79 -10.07
C PHE A 151 18.70 -5.57 -11.44
N THR A 152 19.44 -4.47 -11.60
CA THR A 152 20.15 -4.13 -12.84
C THR A 152 21.18 -5.20 -13.19
N ARG A 153 21.94 -5.69 -12.20
CA ARG A 153 22.94 -6.75 -12.39
C ARG A 153 22.31 -8.07 -12.84
N ARG A 154 21.19 -8.45 -12.22
CA ARG A 154 20.47 -9.69 -12.58
C ARG A 154 19.88 -9.67 -13.99
N ASN A 155 19.57 -8.49 -14.50
CA ASN A 155 18.88 -8.30 -15.77
C ASN A 155 19.77 -7.59 -16.83
N ALA A 156 21.11 -7.68 -16.69
CA ALA A 156 22.04 -6.91 -17.50
C ALA A 156 21.92 -7.11 -19.02
N ASP A 157 21.49 -8.30 -19.44
CA ASP A 157 21.32 -8.66 -20.87
C ASP A 157 19.93 -8.29 -21.42
N ASN A 158 19.03 -7.71 -20.60
CA ASN A 158 17.69 -7.40 -21.05
C ASN A 158 17.65 -6.07 -21.81
N PRO A 159 17.14 -6.03 -23.07
CA PRO A 159 17.15 -4.83 -23.90
C PRO A 159 16.27 -3.69 -23.38
N GLU A 160 15.25 -3.96 -22.54
CA GLU A 160 14.38 -2.96 -21.92
C GLU A 160 14.97 -2.36 -20.62
N LEU A 161 16.03 -2.94 -20.08
CA LEU A 161 16.61 -2.47 -18.82
C LEU A 161 16.97 -0.97 -18.81
N PRO A 162 17.52 -0.38 -19.89
CA PRO A 162 17.79 1.07 -19.93
C PRO A 162 16.53 1.93 -19.70
N GLU A 163 15.35 1.50 -20.17
CA GLU A 163 14.10 2.22 -19.97
C GLU A 163 13.70 2.24 -18.50
N VAL A 164 13.86 1.10 -17.80
CA VAL A 164 13.61 1.00 -16.35
C VAL A 164 14.55 1.91 -15.57
N VAL A 165 15.84 1.91 -15.90
CA VAL A 165 16.83 2.80 -15.25
C VAL A 165 16.50 4.27 -15.49
N ASN A 166 16.10 4.64 -16.69
CA ASN A 166 15.67 6.01 -17.02
C ASN A 166 14.41 6.40 -16.21
N ALA A 167 13.47 5.47 -16.01
CA ALA A 167 12.29 5.71 -15.20
C ALA A 167 12.64 5.98 -13.72
N PHE A 168 13.62 5.27 -13.14
CA PHE A 168 14.14 5.58 -11.80
C PHE A 168 14.71 6.99 -11.71
N GLN A 169 15.50 7.42 -12.71
CA GLN A 169 16.06 8.77 -12.72
C GLN A 169 14.97 9.85 -12.87
N ALA A 170 13.93 9.57 -13.64
CA ALA A 170 12.82 10.48 -13.86
C ALA A 170 11.93 10.70 -12.63
N THR A 171 11.98 9.82 -11.60
CA THR A 171 11.20 10.00 -10.36
C THR A 171 11.44 11.32 -9.67
N ALA A 172 12.66 11.88 -9.76
CA ALA A 172 13.04 13.14 -9.14
C ALA A 172 12.46 14.39 -9.82
N THR A 173 11.90 14.25 -11.03
CA THR A 173 11.46 15.38 -11.87
C THR A 173 9.97 15.35 -12.18
N ILE A 174 9.22 14.42 -11.61
CA ILE A 174 7.76 14.30 -11.80
C ILE A 174 7.08 15.57 -11.29
N SER A 175 6.23 16.16 -12.14
CA SER A 175 5.53 17.40 -11.82
C SER A 175 4.02 17.37 -12.10
N ASN A 176 3.53 16.33 -12.76
CA ASN A 176 2.12 16.17 -13.13
C ASN A 176 1.71 14.70 -13.25
N ASP A 177 0.40 14.45 -13.39
CA ASP A 177 -0.20 13.11 -13.44
C ASP A 177 0.28 12.28 -14.66
N GLU A 178 0.50 12.90 -15.80
CA GLU A 178 0.94 12.22 -17.03
C GLU A 178 2.37 11.70 -16.89
N GLU A 179 3.26 12.54 -16.37
CA GLU A 179 4.65 12.15 -16.08
C GLU A 179 4.68 11.07 -15.02
N PHE A 180 3.87 11.21 -13.94
CA PHE A 180 3.77 10.19 -12.90
C PHE A 180 3.36 8.84 -13.48
N GLY A 181 2.29 8.80 -14.28
CA GLY A 181 1.83 7.57 -14.93
C GLY A 181 2.87 6.96 -15.89
N THR A 182 3.61 7.79 -16.59
CA THR A 182 4.69 7.35 -17.51
C THR A 182 5.85 6.72 -16.74
N VAL A 183 6.31 7.38 -15.68
CA VAL A 183 7.37 6.87 -14.80
C VAL A 183 6.93 5.58 -14.12
N LEU A 184 5.70 5.52 -13.59
CA LEU A 184 5.18 4.33 -12.93
C LEU A 184 5.16 3.11 -13.86
N ARG A 185 4.72 3.26 -15.12
CA ARG A 185 4.76 2.19 -16.12
C ARG A 185 6.18 1.79 -16.51
N GLY A 186 7.10 2.75 -16.52
CA GLY A 186 8.52 2.48 -16.77
C GLY A 186 9.20 1.71 -15.65
N LEU A 187 8.83 1.99 -14.39
CA LEU A 187 9.35 1.30 -13.21
C LEU A 187 8.80 -0.11 -13.04
N LEU A 188 7.60 -0.37 -13.58
CA LEU A 188 6.84 -1.58 -13.26
C LEU A 188 7.64 -2.88 -13.40
N PRO A 189 8.50 -3.09 -14.43
CA PRO A 189 9.30 -4.30 -14.53
C PRO A 189 10.18 -4.57 -13.31
N SER A 190 10.64 -3.55 -12.61
CA SER A 190 11.46 -3.71 -11.41
C SER A 190 10.69 -4.12 -10.16
N TYR A 191 9.37 -4.02 -10.19
CA TYR A 191 8.49 -4.38 -9.06
C TYR A 191 8.14 -5.87 -9.02
N PHE A 192 8.62 -6.65 -9.98
CA PHE A 192 8.43 -8.10 -10.05
C PHE A 192 9.76 -8.84 -9.91
N ALA A 193 9.71 -10.04 -9.38
CA ALA A 193 10.88 -10.92 -9.31
C ALA A 193 11.36 -11.33 -10.71
N ASP A 194 10.42 -11.68 -11.58
CA ASP A 194 10.66 -12.04 -12.98
C ASP A 194 9.57 -11.46 -13.90
N TYR A 195 9.67 -10.15 -14.17
CA TYR A 195 8.73 -9.47 -15.04
C TYR A 195 8.79 -10.01 -16.48
N TRP A 196 10.00 -10.11 -17.04
CA TRP A 196 10.15 -10.43 -18.46
C TRP A 196 9.84 -11.89 -18.78
N GLY A 197 10.10 -12.82 -17.86
CA GLY A 197 9.68 -14.22 -17.99
C GLY A 197 8.16 -14.42 -17.96
N ARG A 198 7.42 -13.44 -17.38
CA ARG A 198 5.96 -13.45 -17.26
C ARG A 198 5.30 -12.21 -17.89
N ALA A 199 5.95 -11.58 -18.87
CA ALA A 199 5.55 -10.28 -19.41
C ALA A 199 4.11 -10.26 -19.95
N GLU A 200 3.64 -11.33 -20.61
CA GLU A 200 2.28 -11.42 -21.11
C GLU A 200 1.23 -11.38 -19.98
N GLU A 201 1.53 -11.97 -18.83
CA GLU A 201 0.67 -11.96 -17.66
C GLU A 201 0.57 -10.57 -17.04
N PHE A 202 1.70 -9.84 -16.98
CA PHE A 202 1.76 -8.53 -16.33
C PHE A 202 1.47 -7.35 -17.27
N ALA A 203 1.44 -7.57 -18.59
CA ALA A 203 1.16 -6.52 -19.57
C ALA A 203 -0.17 -5.78 -19.34
N PRO A 204 -1.30 -6.43 -18.97
CA PRO A 204 -2.54 -5.73 -18.66
C PRO A 204 -2.39 -4.77 -17.47
N LEU A 205 -1.68 -5.16 -16.42
CA LEU A 205 -1.40 -4.29 -15.28
C LEU A 205 -0.53 -3.09 -15.72
N ARG A 206 0.56 -3.33 -16.46
CA ARG A 206 1.42 -2.25 -16.96
C ARG A 206 0.66 -1.25 -17.82
N ALA A 207 -0.29 -1.72 -18.63
CA ALA A 207 -1.11 -0.86 -19.48
C ALA A 207 -2.16 -0.05 -18.69
N SER A 208 -2.68 -0.62 -17.59
CA SER A 208 -3.79 -0.04 -16.82
C SER A 208 -3.36 0.76 -15.61
N VAL A 209 -2.15 0.54 -15.08
CA VAL A 209 -1.69 1.23 -13.87
C VAL A 209 -1.65 2.75 -14.08
N ARG A 210 -2.24 3.47 -13.15
CA ARG A 210 -2.41 4.91 -13.17
C ARG A 210 -2.15 5.50 -11.81
N GLY A 211 -2.10 6.81 -11.77
CA GLY A 211 -2.02 7.54 -10.52
C GLY A 211 -2.03 9.04 -10.75
N SER A 212 -2.02 9.76 -9.65
CA SER A 212 -1.99 11.21 -9.57
C SER A 212 -0.67 11.66 -8.94
N HIS A 213 -0.08 12.71 -9.47
CA HIS A 213 1.09 13.31 -8.86
C HIS A 213 0.74 13.90 -7.50
N ILE A 214 1.30 13.32 -6.45
CA ILE A 214 1.18 13.78 -5.07
C ILE A 214 2.59 14.06 -4.56
N SER A 215 2.81 15.29 -4.06
CA SER A 215 4.10 15.65 -3.45
C SER A 215 4.25 15.03 -2.05
N SER A 216 5.50 14.92 -1.61
CA SER A 216 5.80 14.50 -0.24
C SER A 216 5.76 15.68 0.75
N LEU A 217 5.17 16.81 0.36
CA LEU A 217 5.09 18.03 1.17
C LEU A 217 3.71 18.15 1.82
N ASP A 218 3.68 18.67 3.03
CA ASP A 218 2.43 19.09 3.68
C ASP A 218 1.85 20.36 3.02
N GLU A 219 0.76 20.88 3.57
CA GLU A 219 0.11 22.10 3.06
C GLU A 219 0.95 23.38 3.27
N HIS A 220 1.99 23.31 4.09
CA HIS A 220 2.96 24.39 4.34
C HIS A 220 4.29 24.18 3.59
N LEU A 221 4.34 23.23 2.67
CA LEU A 221 5.51 22.84 1.87
C LEU A 221 6.66 22.28 2.71
N VAL A 222 6.34 21.65 3.84
CA VAL A 222 7.32 20.96 4.70
C VAL A 222 7.31 19.48 4.37
N PRO A 223 8.48 18.84 4.13
CA PRO A 223 8.58 17.40 3.91
C PRO A 223 8.16 16.60 5.14
N GLU A 224 7.36 15.55 4.95
CA GLU A 224 7.07 14.59 6.02
C GLU A 224 8.24 13.62 6.16
N ILE A 225 8.93 13.67 7.30
CA ILE A 225 9.99 12.73 7.65
C ILE A 225 9.38 11.63 8.52
N ILE A 226 9.53 10.39 8.09
CA ILE A 226 9.04 9.21 8.81
C ILE A 226 10.24 8.51 9.46
N ASP A 227 10.16 8.30 10.77
CA ASP A 227 10.98 7.34 11.50
C ASP A 227 10.17 6.85 12.71
N ASP A 228 9.50 5.72 12.52
CA ASP A 228 8.62 5.13 13.54
C ASP A 228 9.34 4.09 14.41
N ARG A 229 10.66 3.85 14.24
CA ARG A 229 11.43 2.80 14.92
C ARG A 229 11.25 2.82 16.43
N ALA A 230 11.35 4.00 17.04
CA ALA A 230 11.18 4.13 18.49
C ALA A 230 9.73 3.90 18.95
N ALA A 231 8.74 4.23 18.12
CA ALA A 231 7.32 4.10 18.45
C ALA A 231 6.80 2.67 18.26
N LEU A 232 7.36 1.91 17.32
CA LEU A 232 6.91 0.56 16.99
C LEU A 232 7.04 -0.44 18.13
N ALA A 233 7.95 -0.22 19.08
CA ALA A 233 8.06 -1.02 20.30
C ALA A 233 6.80 -0.92 21.20
N ALA A 234 5.99 0.12 21.02
CA ALA A 234 4.72 0.33 21.75
C ALA A 234 3.49 -0.05 20.90
N LEU A 235 3.66 -0.63 19.71
CA LEU A 235 2.54 -1.05 18.87
C LEU A 235 1.76 -2.18 19.56
N ALA A 236 0.54 -1.88 20.00
CA ALA A 236 -0.29 -2.82 20.75
C ALA A 236 -1.00 -3.84 19.85
N ALA A 237 -1.29 -3.49 18.61
CA ALA A 237 -1.93 -4.37 17.64
C ALA A 237 -0.95 -5.43 17.14
N PRO A 238 -1.40 -6.70 16.94
CA PRO A 238 -0.59 -7.69 16.26
C PRO A 238 -0.28 -7.24 14.83
N ALA A 239 0.88 -7.67 14.31
CA ALA A 239 1.32 -7.33 12.97
C ALA A 239 1.67 -8.57 12.15
N LEU A 240 1.29 -8.58 10.88
CA LEU A 240 1.81 -9.48 9.87
C LEU A 240 2.66 -8.65 8.90
N VAL A 241 3.95 -8.93 8.84
CA VAL A 241 4.88 -8.27 7.93
C VAL A 241 5.09 -9.18 6.73
N ILE A 242 4.80 -8.68 5.52
CA ILE A 242 4.95 -9.45 4.27
C ILE A 242 5.90 -8.69 3.35
N VAL A 243 6.85 -9.42 2.76
CA VAL A 243 7.82 -8.84 1.82
C VAL A 243 8.21 -9.85 0.75
N GLY A 244 8.33 -9.40 -0.50
CA GLY A 244 8.94 -10.17 -1.58
C GLY A 244 10.46 -10.18 -1.48
N ARG A 245 11.05 -11.32 -1.79
CA ARG A 245 12.51 -11.51 -1.78
C ARG A 245 13.25 -10.49 -2.66
N TYR A 246 12.62 -10.07 -3.74
CA TYR A 246 13.18 -9.23 -4.79
C TYR A 246 12.59 -7.81 -4.81
N ASP A 247 11.94 -7.38 -3.72
CA ASP A 247 11.46 -6.00 -3.61
C ASP A 247 12.63 -5.01 -3.67
N VAL A 248 12.60 -4.13 -4.67
CA VAL A 248 13.64 -3.11 -4.89
C VAL A 248 13.43 -1.84 -4.08
N ILE A 249 12.25 -1.63 -3.48
CA ILE A 249 11.89 -0.40 -2.76
C ILE A 249 11.94 -0.62 -1.25
N CYS A 250 11.14 -1.56 -0.76
CA CYS A 250 10.99 -1.86 0.68
C CYS A 250 11.50 -3.27 0.99
N GLY A 251 12.77 -3.53 0.62
CA GLY A 251 13.35 -4.87 0.63
C GLY A 251 13.34 -5.58 2.00
N VAL A 252 13.76 -6.83 1.97
CA VAL A 252 13.71 -7.78 3.12
C VAL A 252 14.37 -7.23 4.39
N ARG A 253 15.37 -6.34 4.27
CA ARG A 253 16.00 -5.68 5.42
C ARG A 253 14.97 -4.95 6.27
N TRP A 254 14.09 -4.15 5.64
CA TRP A 254 13.10 -3.36 6.35
C TRP A 254 12.01 -4.23 6.99
N ALA A 255 11.59 -5.28 6.31
CA ALA A 255 10.63 -6.22 6.86
C ALA A 255 11.18 -6.93 8.11
N ARG A 256 12.46 -7.32 8.12
CA ARG A 256 13.12 -7.88 9.31
C ARG A 256 13.27 -6.87 10.42
N GLU A 257 13.53 -5.61 10.09
CA GLU A 257 13.59 -4.54 11.09
C GLU A 257 12.22 -4.29 11.72
N LEU A 258 11.14 -4.22 10.92
CA LEU A 258 9.76 -4.15 11.41
C LEU A 258 9.43 -5.32 12.35
N ASP A 259 9.75 -6.56 11.94
CA ASP A 259 9.50 -7.76 12.74
C ASP A 259 10.30 -7.76 14.05
N THR A 260 11.48 -7.19 14.05
CA THR A 260 12.31 -7.07 15.27
C THR A 260 11.76 -6.00 16.22
N LEU A 261 11.22 -4.90 15.68
CA LEU A 261 10.76 -3.75 16.46
C LEU A 261 9.35 -3.95 17.05
N ILE A 262 8.49 -4.71 16.38
CA ILE A 262 7.10 -4.90 16.77
C ILE A 262 6.95 -6.13 17.67
N PRO A 263 6.49 -5.99 18.94
CA PRO A 263 6.48 -7.09 19.91
C PRO A 263 5.64 -8.32 19.52
N SER A 264 4.56 -8.11 18.77
CA SER A 264 3.61 -9.15 18.34
C SER A 264 3.54 -9.22 16.83
N SER A 265 4.68 -9.46 16.17
CA SER A 265 4.78 -9.57 14.72
C SER A 265 4.99 -11.02 14.26
N GLN A 266 4.65 -11.23 13.00
CA GLN A 266 4.96 -12.43 12.23
C GLN A 266 5.54 -11.97 10.89
N LEU A 267 6.64 -12.54 10.45
CA LEU A 267 7.27 -12.21 9.17
C LEU A 267 7.03 -13.31 8.14
N LEU A 268 6.54 -12.92 6.96
CA LEU A 268 6.48 -13.77 5.77
C LEU A 268 7.35 -13.16 4.66
N VAL A 269 8.31 -13.94 4.17
CA VAL A 269 9.07 -13.61 2.96
C VAL A 269 8.52 -14.45 1.81
N LEU A 270 8.03 -13.78 0.77
CA LEU A 270 7.60 -14.40 -0.48
C LEU A 270 8.83 -14.60 -1.36
N GLU A 271 9.25 -15.85 -1.51
CA GLU A 271 10.58 -16.16 -2.05
C GLU A 271 10.70 -15.94 -3.57
N ASN A 272 9.57 -15.87 -4.30
CA ASN A 272 9.53 -15.68 -5.74
C ASN A 272 8.82 -14.37 -6.14
N SER A 273 8.75 -13.40 -5.25
CA SER A 273 8.04 -12.14 -5.46
C SER A 273 8.95 -10.93 -5.32
N GLY A 274 8.59 -9.86 -6.06
CA GLY A 274 9.07 -8.49 -5.86
C GLY A 274 8.08 -7.69 -5.01
N HIS A 275 7.81 -6.45 -5.43
CA HIS A 275 6.92 -5.50 -4.73
C HIS A 275 5.43 -5.84 -4.86
N PHE A 276 5.05 -6.81 -5.68
CA PHE A 276 3.66 -7.20 -5.93
C PHE A 276 3.40 -8.69 -5.64
N GLY A 277 3.82 -9.17 -4.46
CA GLY A 277 3.69 -10.56 -4.04
C GLY A 277 2.25 -11.09 -4.07
N HIS A 278 1.23 -10.24 -3.91
CA HIS A 278 -0.18 -10.63 -4.04
C HIS A 278 -0.57 -11.02 -5.48
N ILE A 279 0.25 -10.64 -6.47
CA ILE A 279 0.10 -11.03 -7.89
C ILE A 279 1.00 -12.23 -8.21
N GLU A 280 2.24 -12.24 -7.69
CA GLU A 280 3.24 -13.25 -8.05
C GLU A 280 3.06 -14.56 -7.28
N GLU A 281 2.69 -14.50 -6.00
CA GLU A 281 2.42 -15.66 -5.12
C GLU A 281 1.04 -15.53 -4.45
N PRO A 282 -0.07 -15.44 -5.22
CA PRO A 282 -1.38 -15.02 -4.72
C PRO A 282 -1.96 -15.93 -3.64
N ASP A 283 -1.74 -17.25 -3.74
CA ASP A 283 -2.31 -18.19 -2.77
C ASP A 283 -1.55 -18.15 -1.43
N VAL A 284 -0.21 -18.10 -1.46
CA VAL A 284 0.63 -17.97 -0.24
C VAL A 284 0.31 -16.66 0.49
N PHE A 285 0.21 -15.56 -0.28
CA PHE A 285 -0.18 -14.26 0.25
C PHE A 285 -1.58 -14.30 0.89
N ALA A 286 -2.55 -14.87 0.18
CA ALA A 286 -3.94 -14.91 0.63
C ALA A 286 -4.12 -15.79 1.87
N ASP A 287 -3.44 -16.93 1.95
CA ASP A 287 -3.48 -17.79 3.12
C ASP A 287 -2.94 -17.07 4.35
N ALA A 288 -1.78 -16.41 4.23
CA ALA A 288 -1.19 -15.68 5.35
C ALA A 288 -2.09 -14.53 5.85
N VAL A 289 -2.63 -13.71 4.92
CA VAL A 289 -3.51 -12.59 5.28
C VAL A 289 -4.81 -13.09 5.91
N ALA A 290 -5.44 -14.11 5.32
CA ALA A 290 -6.72 -14.59 5.79
C ALA A 290 -6.57 -15.31 7.15
N ASP A 291 -5.51 -16.06 7.38
CA ASP A 291 -5.26 -16.74 8.67
C ASP A 291 -4.93 -15.72 9.77
N PHE A 292 -4.27 -14.61 9.44
CA PHE A 292 -4.01 -13.51 10.36
C PHE A 292 -5.29 -12.75 10.74
N VAL A 293 -6.20 -12.53 9.77
CA VAL A 293 -7.47 -11.80 9.99
C VAL A 293 -8.55 -12.70 10.58
N ALA A 294 -8.45 -14.03 10.41
CA ALA A 294 -9.43 -14.96 10.96
C ALA A 294 -9.57 -14.79 12.48
N PRO A 295 -10.81 -14.90 13.05
CA PRO A 295 -10.98 -14.88 14.49
C PRO A 295 -10.12 -15.98 15.10
N GLN A 296 -9.17 -15.61 15.95
CA GLN A 296 -8.43 -16.60 16.74
C GLN A 296 -9.45 -17.37 17.59
N SER A 297 -9.64 -18.65 17.30
CA SER A 297 -10.45 -19.52 18.12
C SER A 297 -9.87 -19.52 19.54
N LYS A 298 -10.57 -18.89 20.47
CA LYS A 298 -10.23 -18.93 21.90
C LYS A 298 -10.55 -20.30 22.49
#